data_7aad7e5f5669d388cffd604d5c11f60d
#
_entry.id   7aad7e5f5669d388cffd604d5c11f60d
#
_cell.length_a   1.000
_cell.length_b   1.000
_cell.length_c   1.000
_cell.angle_alpha   90.00
_cell.angle_beta   90.00
_cell.angle_gamma   90.00
#
_symmetry.space_group_name_H-M   'P 1'
#
loop_
_entity.id
_entity.type
_entity.pdbx_description
1 polymer ?
#
loop_
_entity_poly.entity_id
_entity_poly.type
_entity_poly.pdbx_seq_one_letter_code
_entity_poly.pdbx_strand_id
1 'polypeptide(L)'
;MKNSYQAQKVIEKVIKEKPKARWLFLTLSTKNAIDGDTLEQSLKHLTKAFDRLSRYKKVKQNLVGFMRSTEVTVNKNDGSYNQHMHVLLCVENAYFRKKENYITQEEWVSLWQRAFQVDYRPVANVK
;
A
#
# COMPACT_ATOMS: atom_id res chain seq x y z
N MET A 1 -15.51 11.37 5.09
CA MET A 1 -15.40 12.49 6.02
C MET A 1 -15.03 12.08 7.42
N LYS A 2 -15.78 11.15 8.04
CA LYS A 2 -15.38 10.62 9.34
C LYS A 2 -13.97 10.01 9.27
N ASN A 3 -13.67 9.29 8.19
CA ASN A 3 -12.37 8.63 8.03
C ASN A 3 -11.22 9.62 7.92
N SER A 4 -11.43 10.75 7.24
CA SER A 4 -10.39 11.77 7.10
C SER A 4 -10.05 12.44 8.43
N TYR A 5 -11.08 12.71 9.25
CA TYR A 5 -10.89 13.32 10.57
C TYR A 5 -10.14 12.37 11.51
N GLN A 6 -10.56 11.10 11.54
CA GLN A 6 -9.90 10.09 12.35
C GLN A 6 -8.46 9.85 11.89
N ALA A 7 -8.25 9.83 10.57
CA ALA A 7 -6.93 9.67 10.00
C ALA A 7 -6.00 10.81 10.43
N GLN A 8 -6.48 12.04 10.37
CA GLN A 8 -5.72 13.21 10.78
C GLN A 8 -5.32 13.13 12.26
N LYS A 9 -6.25 12.72 13.12
CA LYS A 9 -5.95 12.57 14.54
C LYS A 9 -4.92 11.49 14.81
N VAL A 10 -5.00 10.37 14.11
CA VAL A 10 -4.00 9.29 14.25
C VAL A 10 -2.64 9.78 13.82
N ILE A 11 -2.57 10.50 12.69
CA ILE A 11 -1.31 11.05 12.20
C ILE A 11 -0.72 12.03 13.21
N GLU A 12 -1.53 12.94 13.73
CA GLU A 12 -1.08 13.92 14.73
C GLU A 12 -0.53 13.22 15.98
N LYS A 13 -1.22 12.17 16.44
CA LYS A 13 -0.78 11.42 17.61
C LYS A 13 0.56 10.74 17.37
N VAL A 14 0.73 10.13 16.18
CA VAL A 14 2.00 9.47 15.84
C VAL A 14 3.13 10.48 15.75
N ILE A 15 2.89 11.63 15.13
CA ILE A 15 3.90 12.69 15.04
C ILE A 15 4.33 13.14 16.45
N LYS A 16 3.38 13.24 17.37
CA LYS A 16 3.66 13.64 18.75
C LYS A 16 4.45 12.58 19.51
N GLU A 17 4.07 11.32 19.38
CA GLU A 17 4.69 10.22 20.11
C GLU A 17 6.00 9.76 19.49
N LYS A 18 6.12 9.85 18.16
CA LYS A 18 7.30 9.40 17.42
C LYS A 18 7.74 10.48 16.43
N PRO A 19 8.32 11.59 16.92
CA PRO A 19 8.67 12.74 16.05
C PRO A 19 9.74 12.41 15.01
N LYS A 20 10.51 11.34 15.19
CA LYS A 20 11.54 10.93 14.23
C LYS A 20 11.03 9.93 13.20
N ALA A 21 9.78 9.47 13.31
CA ALA A 21 9.20 8.56 12.33
C ALA A 21 9.09 9.25 10.97
N ARG A 22 9.20 8.45 9.92
CA ARG A 22 9.16 8.93 8.55
C ARG A 22 7.93 8.36 7.86
N TRP A 23 7.52 9.02 6.79
CA TRP A 23 6.31 8.66 6.07
C TRP A 23 6.61 8.29 4.64
N LEU A 24 5.97 7.22 4.14
CA LEU A 24 6.05 6.79 2.76
C LEU A 24 4.64 6.74 2.19
N PHE A 25 4.49 7.17 0.95
CA PHE A 25 3.24 7.06 0.23
C PHE A 25 3.38 5.95 -0.83
N LEU A 26 2.60 4.88 -0.66
CA LEU A 26 2.66 3.72 -1.52
C LEU A 26 1.37 3.58 -2.30
N THR A 27 1.47 3.44 -3.62
CA THR A 27 0.32 3.17 -4.49
C THR A 27 0.49 1.80 -5.12
N LEU A 28 -0.48 0.93 -4.88
CA LEU A 28 -0.48 -0.43 -5.38
C LEU A 28 -1.61 -0.61 -6.38
N SER A 29 -1.32 -1.23 -7.51
CA SER A 29 -2.29 -1.44 -8.57
C SER A 29 -2.33 -2.88 -9.01
N THR A 30 -3.42 -3.26 -9.66
CA THR A 30 -3.59 -4.57 -10.27
C THR A 30 -4.20 -4.40 -11.65
N LYS A 31 -4.38 -5.50 -12.36
CA LYS A 31 -5.07 -5.46 -13.66
C LYS A 31 -6.52 -5.01 -13.48
N ASN A 32 -7.05 -4.34 -14.51
CA ASN A 32 -8.44 -3.87 -14.49
C ASN A 32 -9.40 -5.07 -14.41
N ALA A 33 -10.47 -4.88 -13.64
CA ALA A 33 -11.57 -5.86 -13.57
C ALA A 33 -12.58 -5.53 -14.66
N ILE A 34 -13.11 -6.57 -15.32
CA ILE A 34 -13.99 -6.38 -16.47
C ILE A 34 -15.46 -6.24 -16.08
N ASP A 35 -15.85 -6.67 -14.89
CA ASP A 35 -17.23 -6.58 -14.40
C ASP A 35 -17.27 -6.43 -12.88
N GLY A 36 -18.49 -6.25 -12.32
CA GLY A 36 -18.66 -6.02 -10.90
C GLY A 36 -18.28 -7.20 -10.02
N ASP A 37 -18.57 -8.42 -10.45
CA ASP A 37 -18.22 -9.63 -9.68
C ASP A 37 -16.71 -9.82 -9.63
N THR A 38 -16.04 -9.65 -10.76
CA THR A 38 -14.58 -9.72 -10.84
C THR A 38 -13.95 -8.61 -9.97
N LEU A 39 -14.54 -7.42 -9.98
CA LEU A 39 -14.07 -6.31 -9.17
C LEU A 39 -14.13 -6.64 -7.68
N GLU A 40 -15.25 -7.21 -7.22
CA GLU A 40 -15.41 -7.55 -5.81
C GLU A 40 -14.37 -8.57 -5.37
N GLN A 41 -14.16 -9.62 -6.17
CA GLN A 41 -13.14 -10.64 -5.88
C GLN A 41 -11.75 -10.04 -5.89
N SER A 42 -11.46 -9.17 -6.84
CA SER A 42 -10.17 -8.52 -6.98
C SER A 42 -9.88 -7.59 -5.78
N LEU A 43 -10.88 -6.88 -5.29
CA LEU A 43 -10.72 -6.02 -4.11
C LEU A 43 -10.41 -6.84 -2.87
N LYS A 44 -11.06 -8.00 -2.71
CA LYS A 44 -10.77 -8.91 -1.60
C LYS A 44 -9.34 -9.46 -1.71
N HIS A 45 -8.93 -9.83 -2.91
CA HIS A 45 -7.57 -10.32 -3.16
C HIS A 45 -6.54 -9.24 -2.88
N LEU A 46 -6.82 -8.01 -3.30
CA LEU A 46 -5.95 -6.85 -3.07
C LEU A 46 -5.74 -6.62 -1.57
N THR A 47 -6.80 -6.68 -0.78
CA THR A 47 -6.74 -6.50 0.67
C THR A 47 -5.91 -7.59 1.34
N LYS A 48 -6.14 -8.86 0.95
CA LYS A 48 -5.36 -9.99 1.49
C LYS A 48 -3.89 -9.89 1.10
N ALA A 49 -3.63 -9.46 -0.13
CA ALA A 49 -2.26 -9.31 -0.61
C ALA A 49 -1.52 -8.23 0.18
N PHE A 50 -2.17 -7.13 0.47
CA PHE A 50 -1.57 -6.08 1.29
C PHE A 50 -1.28 -6.58 2.71
N ASP A 51 -2.17 -7.38 3.29
CA ASP A 51 -1.93 -7.96 4.60
C ASP A 51 -0.67 -8.84 4.59
N ARG A 52 -0.46 -9.63 3.54
CA ARG A 52 0.78 -10.42 3.38
C ARG A 52 2.01 -9.53 3.27
N LEU A 53 1.90 -8.48 2.43
CA LEU A 53 3.00 -7.53 2.23
C LEU A 53 3.45 -6.92 3.55
N SER A 54 2.50 -6.51 4.38
CA SER A 54 2.77 -5.86 5.65
C SER A 54 3.43 -6.80 6.67
N ARG A 55 3.31 -8.12 6.47
CA ARG A 55 3.88 -9.11 7.37
C ARG A 55 5.27 -9.59 6.96
N TYR A 56 5.73 -9.26 5.75
CA TYR A 56 7.08 -9.63 5.35
C TYR A 56 8.10 -8.96 6.27
N LYS A 57 9.11 -9.72 6.68
CA LYS A 57 10.08 -9.25 7.66
C LYS A 57 10.67 -7.89 7.30
N LYS A 58 11.06 -7.72 6.04
CA LYS A 58 11.71 -6.48 5.60
C LYS A 58 10.79 -5.26 5.68
N VAL A 59 9.48 -5.46 5.50
CA VAL A 59 8.48 -4.41 5.66
C VAL A 59 8.17 -4.20 7.13
N LYS A 60 7.85 -5.29 7.82
CA LYS A 60 7.37 -5.26 9.21
C LYS A 60 8.38 -4.70 10.19
N GLN A 61 9.67 -4.98 9.99
CA GLN A 61 10.71 -4.67 10.98
C GLN A 61 10.81 -3.17 11.29
N ASN A 62 10.46 -2.32 10.34
CA ASN A 62 10.51 -0.87 10.53
C ASN A 62 9.13 -0.20 10.49
N LEU A 63 8.08 -0.99 10.43
CA LEU A 63 6.72 -0.46 10.29
C LEU A 63 6.16 -0.07 11.65
N VAL A 64 5.82 1.21 11.81
CA VAL A 64 5.11 1.72 12.98
C VAL A 64 3.61 1.49 12.81
N GLY A 65 3.10 1.78 11.62
CA GLY A 65 1.70 1.61 11.30
C GLY A 65 1.42 2.08 9.89
N PHE A 66 0.17 1.91 9.48
CA PHE A 66 -0.23 2.34 8.15
C PHE A 66 -1.70 2.70 8.12
N MET A 67 -2.07 3.47 7.09
CA MET A 67 -3.45 3.76 6.75
C MET A 67 -3.63 3.49 5.28
N ARG A 68 -4.72 2.86 4.89
CA ARG A 68 -4.97 2.50 3.51
C ARG A 68 -6.37 2.88 3.06
N SER A 69 -6.49 3.20 1.79
CA SER A 69 -7.78 3.41 1.13
C SER A 69 -7.72 2.82 -0.27
N THR A 70 -8.86 2.36 -0.75
CA THR A 70 -8.96 1.78 -2.09
C THR A 70 -9.78 2.71 -2.97
N GLU A 71 -9.25 2.98 -4.16
CA GLU A 71 -9.93 3.81 -5.16
C GLU A 71 -10.26 2.97 -6.36
N VAL A 72 -11.48 3.11 -6.88
CA VAL A 72 -11.91 2.43 -8.09
C VAL A 72 -12.34 3.49 -9.09
N THR A 73 -11.76 3.43 -10.29
CA THR A 73 -12.16 4.32 -11.39
C THR A 73 -12.60 3.47 -12.57
N VAL A 74 -13.46 4.02 -13.42
CA VAL A 74 -13.96 3.33 -14.59
C VAL A 74 -13.19 3.80 -15.82
N ASN A 75 -12.69 2.86 -16.61
CA ASN A 75 -12.05 3.16 -17.88
C ASN A 75 -13.16 3.46 -18.89
N LYS A 76 -13.14 4.68 -19.41
CA LYS A 76 -14.18 5.14 -20.35
C LYS A 76 -14.15 4.44 -21.70
N ASN A 77 -13.01 3.85 -22.06
CA ASN A 77 -12.85 3.22 -23.37
C ASN A 77 -13.49 1.83 -23.44
N ASP A 78 -13.33 1.03 -22.37
CA ASP A 78 -13.80 -0.37 -22.36
C ASP A 78 -14.74 -0.70 -21.21
N GLY A 79 -15.02 0.26 -20.32
CA GLY A 79 -15.91 0.05 -19.18
C GLY A 79 -15.30 -0.78 -18.05
N SER A 80 -14.03 -1.11 -18.14
CA SER A 80 -13.38 -1.88 -17.07
C SER A 80 -13.13 -1.01 -15.84
N TYR A 81 -12.91 -1.68 -14.70
CA TYR A 81 -12.63 -1.02 -13.43
C TYR A 81 -11.15 -1.03 -13.14
N ASN A 82 -10.59 0.14 -12.87
CA ASN A 82 -9.20 0.31 -12.50
C ASN A 82 -9.12 0.47 -10.98
N GLN A 83 -8.33 -0.37 -10.32
CA GLN A 83 -8.24 -0.43 -8.88
C GLN A 83 -6.87 0.01 -8.39
N HIS A 84 -6.86 0.91 -7.41
CA HIS A 84 -5.65 1.37 -6.76
C HIS A 84 -5.83 1.31 -5.25
N MET A 85 -4.80 0.86 -4.56
CA MET A 85 -4.75 0.97 -3.11
C MET A 85 -3.70 2.02 -2.76
N HIS A 86 -4.12 3.05 -2.06
CA HIS A 86 -3.24 4.10 -1.56
C HIS A 86 -2.93 3.82 -0.11
N VAL A 87 -1.65 3.74 0.23
CA VAL A 87 -1.21 3.40 1.58
C VAL A 87 -0.26 4.49 2.07
N LEU A 88 -0.54 5.01 3.25
CA LEU A 88 0.38 5.87 3.95
C LEU A 88 1.08 5.01 5.01
N LEU A 89 2.38 4.77 4.81
CA LEU A 89 3.19 3.97 5.72
C LEU A 89 3.97 4.89 6.65
N CYS A 90 3.88 4.60 7.94
CA CYS A 90 4.74 5.24 8.92
C CYS A 90 5.84 4.25 9.29
N VAL A 91 7.10 4.65 9.13
CA VAL A 91 8.23 3.78 9.39
C VAL A 91 9.19 4.43 10.38
N GLU A 92 9.96 3.60 11.07
CA GLU A 92 11.00 4.07 11.96
C GLU A 92 12.09 4.79 11.16
N ASN A 93 12.76 5.75 11.77
CA ASN A 93 13.85 6.48 11.13
C ASN A 93 14.94 5.55 10.62
N ALA A 94 15.14 4.41 11.27
CA ALA A 94 16.13 3.40 10.87
C ALA A 94 15.88 2.86 9.45
N TYR A 95 14.65 2.95 8.93
CA TYR A 95 14.34 2.56 7.56
C TYR A 95 15.24 3.29 6.56
N PHE A 96 15.46 4.58 6.77
CA PHE A 96 16.28 5.40 5.87
C PHE A 96 17.75 5.43 6.29
N ARG A 97 18.04 5.25 7.56
CA ARG A 97 19.42 5.38 8.08
C ARG A 97 20.28 4.17 7.78
N LYS A 98 19.68 2.97 7.74
CA LYS A 98 20.41 1.73 7.52
C LYS A 98 20.14 1.21 6.13
N LYS A 99 21.19 1.03 5.35
CA LYS A 99 21.09 0.56 3.96
C LYS A 99 20.36 -0.78 3.85
N GLU A 100 20.60 -1.69 4.78
CA GLU A 100 19.96 -2.99 4.79
C GLU A 100 18.46 -2.95 5.10
N ASN A 101 17.98 -1.85 5.67
CA ASN A 101 16.55 -1.68 5.98
C ASN A 101 15.78 -1.03 4.82
N TYR A 102 16.46 -0.24 4.01
CA TYR A 102 15.80 0.51 2.95
C TYR A 102 15.28 -0.41 1.86
N ILE A 103 14.04 -0.19 1.43
CA ILE A 103 13.40 -0.94 0.36
C ILE A 103 13.35 -0.05 -0.88
N THR A 104 14.02 -0.47 -1.95
CA THR A 104 14.04 0.28 -3.21
C THR A 104 12.68 0.14 -3.92
N GLN A 105 12.45 1.02 -4.90
CA GLN A 105 11.26 0.93 -5.75
C GLN A 105 11.13 -0.47 -6.37
N GLU A 106 12.23 -1.01 -6.90
CA GLU A 106 12.28 -2.34 -7.50
C GLU A 106 11.92 -3.44 -6.50
N GLU A 107 12.44 -3.34 -5.30
CA GLU A 107 12.14 -4.30 -4.24
C GLU A 107 10.67 -4.22 -3.82
N TRP A 108 10.08 -3.02 -3.77
CA TRP A 108 8.65 -2.87 -3.48
C TRP A 108 7.81 -3.58 -4.53
N VAL A 109 8.17 -3.43 -5.82
CA VAL A 109 7.45 -4.12 -6.90
C VAL A 109 7.56 -5.63 -6.73
N SER A 110 8.76 -6.14 -6.45
CA SER A 110 8.99 -7.57 -6.28
C SER A 110 8.24 -8.14 -5.07
N LEU A 111 8.26 -7.41 -3.95
CA LEU A 111 7.52 -7.81 -2.76
C LEU A 111 6.02 -7.80 -3.01
N TRP A 112 5.53 -6.80 -3.73
CA TRP A 112 4.12 -6.71 -4.06
C TRP A 112 3.68 -7.84 -4.99
N GLN A 113 4.49 -8.15 -6.02
CA GLN A 113 4.22 -9.27 -6.91
C GLN A 113 4.10 -10.58 -6.13
N ARG A 114 5.03 -10.81 -5.21
CA ARG A 114 5.04 -12.00 -4.37
C ARG A 114 3.80 -12.05 -3.47
N ALA A 115 3.46 -10.95 -2.83
CA ALA A 115 2.31 -10.87 -1.93
C ALA A 115 1.00 -11.04 -2.69
N PHE A 116 0.91 -10.47 -3.87
CA PHE A 116 -0.28 -10.52 -4.72
C PHE A 116 -0.42 -11.88 -5.41
N GLN A 117 0.68 -12.64 -5.51
CA GLN A 117 0.68 -13.98 -6.11
C GLN A 117 0.25 -13.96 -7.58
N VAL A 118 0.80 -13.02 -8.34
CA VAL A 118 0.52 -12.89 -9.77
C VAL A 118 1.77 -13.19 -10.58
N ASP A 119 1.58 -13.63 -11.82
CA ASP A 119 2.66 -14.01 -12.72
C ASP A 119 3.15 -12.84 -13.59
N TYR A 120 2.46 -11.71 -13.54
CA TYR A 120 2.88 -10.50 -14.23
C TYR A 120 3.52 -9.53 -13.23
N ARG A 121 4.24 -8.54 -13.74
CA ARG A 121 4.87 -7.51 -12.89
C ARG A 121 3.84 -6.42 -12.58
N PRO A 122 3.34 -6.36 -11.35
CA PRO A 122 2.32 -5.37 -10.97
C PRO A 122 2.95 -4.00 -10.73
N VAL A 123 2.11 -2.98 -10.59
CA VAL A 123 2.57 -1.64 -10.29
C VAL A 123 2.58 -1.42 -8.78
N ALA A 124 3.72 -0.99 -8.27
CA ALA A 124 3.88 -0.52 -6.90
C ALA A 124 4.76 0.72 -6.97
N ASN A 125 4.23 1.84 -6.53
CA ASN A 125 4.90 3.14 -6.60
C ASN A 125 5.11 3.67 -5.20
N VAL A 126 6.35 4.06 -4.86
CA VAL A 126 6.66 4.60 -3.55
C VAL A 126 7.25 6.00 -3.67
N LYS A 127 6.81 6.89 -2.78
CA LYS A 127 7.32 8.28 -2.72
C LYS A 127 7.73 8.68 -1.33
#